data_5df1404631346f5d2091c9371b940b9a
#
_entry.id   5df1404631346f5d2091c9371b940b9a
#
_cell.length_a   1.000
_cell.length_b   1.000
_cell.length_c   1.000
_cell.angle_alpha   90.00
_cell.angle_beta   90.00
_cell.angle_gamma   90.00
#
_symmetry.space_group_name_H-M   'P 1'
#
loop_
_entity.id
_entity.type
_entity.pdbx_description
1 polymer ?
#
loop_
_entity_poly.entity_id
_entity_poly.type
_entity_poly.pdbx_seq_one_letter_code
_entity_poly.pdbx_strand_id
1 'polypeptide(L)'
;IAYRPKVCVQPSCSDKPQAFPSAAWQRVAPKHGTYGYDVIAQIGWERQTGREHFEVVQAQLATRVDISESHVRYLYHYQYLPLIACHERTHLDELKRVGASTGLVLSLDGLMPVGGEPQLWVVRELQTGRTLRSGWLLRQDETAFVEFLQPIADLGLPVTALVSDK
;
A
#
# COMPACT_ATOMS: atom_id res chain seq x y z
N ILE A 1 -4.92 -17.46 6.55
CA ILE A 1 -5.70 -18.53 5.89
C ILE A 1 -5.10 -18.76 4.51
N ALA A 2 -4.85 -20.02 4.15
CA ALA A 2 -4.46 -20.43 2.81
C ALA A 2 -5.55 -21.34 2.20
N TYR A 3 -5.77 -21.22 0.90
CA TYR A 3 -6.83 -21.95 0.21
C TYR A 3 -6.27 -22.70 -0.99
N ARG A 4 -6.66 -23.96 -1.12
CA ARG A 4 -6.45 -24.73 -2.36
C ARG A 4 -7.80 -24.90 -3.07
N PRO A 5 -7.95 -24.42 -4.31
CA PRO A 5 -9.18 -24.60 -5.05
C PRO A 5 -9.44 -26.07 -5.31
N LYS A 6 -10.71 -26.48 -5.32
CA LYS A 6 -11.10 -27.82 -5.74
C LYS A 6 -11.05 -27.90 -7.26
N VAL A 7 -10.47 -28.96 -7.77
CA VAL A 7 -10.41 -29.27 -9.21
C VAL A 7 -11.21 -30.53 -9.46
N CYS A 8 -11.99 -30.55 -10.54
CA CYS A 8 -12.69 -31.75 -10.95
C CYS A 8 -11.68 -32.82 -11.43
N VAL A 9 -11.69 -33.97 -10.78
CA VAL A 9 -10.81 -35.13 -11.14
C VAL A 9 -11.51 -36.17 -11.96
N GLN A 10 -12.78 -35.99 -12.28
CA GLN A 10 -13.57 -36.97 -13.04
C GLN A 10 -13.13 -37.02 -14.53
N PRO A 11 -12.75 -38.19 -15.07
CA PRO A 11 -12.22 -38.30 -16.43
C PRO A 11 -13.18 -37.83 -17.53
N SER A 12 -14.50 -37.92 -17.29
CA SER A 12 -15.57 -37.55 -18.21
C SER A 12 -16.02 -36.11 -18.07
N CYS A 13 -15.38 -35.31 -17.19
CA CYS A 13 -15.76 -33.92 -17.01
C CYS A 13 -15.32 -33.06 -18.21
N SER A 14 -16.27 -32.35 -18.83
CA SER A 14 -16.00 -31.45 -19.96
C SER A 14 -15.20 -30.23 -19.55
N ASP A 15 -15.27 -29.85 -18.27
CA ASP A 15 -14.67 -28.60 -17.71
C ASP A 15 -13.26 -28.82 -17.15
N LYS A 16 -12.43 -29.52 -17.86
CA LYS A 16 -11.03 -29.79 -17.47
C LYS A 16 -10.16 -28.55 -17.66
N PRO A 17 -9.27 -28.33 -16.75
CA PRO A 17 -9.12 -28.46 -15.29
C PRO A 17 -9.54 -27.17 -14.58
N GLN A 18 -10.81 -26.84 -14.60
CA GLN A 18 -11.32 -25.61 -14.01
C GLN A 18 -11.22 -25.67 -12.47
N ALA A 19 -10.52 -24.69 -11.90
CA ALA A 19 -10.50 -24.52 -10.45
C ALA A 19 -11.75 -23.76 -9.99
N PHE A 20 -12.47 -24.31 -9.02
CA PHE A 20 -13.68 -23.70 -8.47
C PHE A 20 -13.35 -23.01 -7.14
N PRO A 21 -13.18 -21.67 -7.14
CA PRO A 21 -12.96 -20.95 -5.89
C PRO A 21 -14.25 -20.88 -5.07
N SER A 22 -14.12 -21.02 -3.76
CA SER A 22 -15.25 -20.80 -2.85
C SER A 22 -15.68 -19.33 -2.85
N ALA A 23 -16.98 -19.06 -2.89
CA ALA A 23 -17.52 -17.70 -2.76
C ALA A 23 -17.14 -17.05 -1.40
N ALA A 24 -17.02 -17.84 -0.34
CA ALA A 24 -16.53 -17.37 0.95
C ALA A 24 -15.05 -16.96 0.88
N TRP A 25 -14.24 -17.70 0.11
CA TRP A 25 -12.83 -17.36 -0.10
C TRP A 25 -12.66 -16.03 -0.84
N GLN A 26 -13.44 -15.76 -1.85
CA GLN A 26 -13.39 -14.50 -2.63
C GLN A 26 -13.65 -13.25 -1.79
N ARG A 27 -14.26 -13.38 -0.60
CA ARG A 27 -14.49 -12.27 0.33
C ARG A 27 -13.30 -11.99 1.25
N VAL A 28 -12.42 -12.97 1.45
CA VAL A 28 -11.31 -12.88 2.42
C VAL A 28 -9.94 -12.98 1.79
N ALA A 29 -9.87 -13.06 0.46
CA ALA A 29 -8.62 -13.16 -0.28
C ALA A 29 -8.70 -12.39 -1.61
N PRO A 30 -7.54 -11.97 -2.15
CA PRO A 30 -7.46 -11.40 -3.49
C PRO A 30 -7.95 -12.39 -4.55
N LYS A 31 -8.46 -11.86 -5.66
CA LYS A 31 -8.80 -12.68 -6.83
C LYS A 31 -7.57 -13.49 -7.26
N HIS A 32 -7.74 -14.80 -7.43
CA HIS A 32 -6.66 -15.75 -7.73
C HIS A 32 -5.56 -15.88 -6.66
N GLY A 33 -5.76 -15.31 -5.48
CA GLY A 33 -4.80 -15.40 -4.38
C GLY A 33 -4.84 -16.76 -3.69
N THR A 34 -3.67 -17.26 -3.26
CA THR A 34 -3.53 -18.46 -2.44
C THR A 34 -3.66 -18.11 -0.95
N TYR A 35 -3.30 -16.88 -0.57
CA TYR A 35 -3.32 -16.41 0.82
C TYR A 35 -4.39 -15.35 1.02
N GLY A 36 -5.00 -15.37 2.22
CA GLY A 36 -6.03 -14.41 2.60
C GLY A 36 -5.46 -13.04 2.95
N TYR A 37 -6.34 -12.06 3.03
CA TYR A 37 -5.98 -10.69 3.46
C TYR A 37 -5.39 -10.64 4.87
N ASP A 38 -5.70 -11.60 5.74
CA ASP A 38 -5.11 -11.73 7.08
C ASP A 38 -3.60 -11.96 7.02
N VAL A 39 -3.13 -12.83 6.11
CA VAL A 39 -1.70 -13.08 5.89
C VAL A 39 -1.02 -11.86 5.28
N ILE A 40 -1.65 -11.24 4.28
CA ILE A 40 -1.13 -10.05 3.60
C ILE A 40 -1.02 -8.88 4.60
N ALA A 41 -2.05 -8.65 5.42
CA ALA A 41 -2.05 -7.60 6.43
C ALA A 41 -0.98 -7.84 7.51
N GLN A 42 -0.80 -9.08 7.96
CA GLN A 42 0.25 -9.41 8.91
C GLN A 42 1.65 -9.14 8.33
N ILE A 43 1.92 -9.54 7.09
CA ILE A 43 3.19 -9.25 6.42
C ILE A 43 3.44 -7.74 6.39
N GLY A 44 2.43 -6.96 6.04
CA GLY A 44 2.52 -5.51 6.01
C GLY A 44 2.80 -4.89 7.37
N TRP A 45 2.08 -5.35 8.39
CA TRP A 45 2.24 -4.90 9.78
C TRP A 45 3.67 -5.14 10.28
N GLU A 46 4.17 -6.38 10.17
CA GLU A 46 5.52 -6.73 10.63
C GLU A 46 6.60 -5.95 9.88
N ARG A 47 6.41 -5.71 8.58
CA ARG A 47 7.35 -4.92 7.78
C ARG A 47 7.33 -3.43 8.10
N GLN A 48 6.16 -2.84 8.31
CA GLN A 48 6.04 -1.38 8.51
C GLN A 48 6.17 -0.96 9.96
N THR A 49 5.57 -1.70 10.88
CA THR A 49 5.57 -1.37 12.30
C THR A 49 6.72 -2.03 13.03
N GLY A 50 6.92 -3.34 12.83
CA GLY A 50 8.01 -4.11 13.43
C GLY A 50 9.36 -3.86 12.79
N ARG A 51 9.40 -3.33 11.55
CA ARG A 51 10.61 -3.18 10.71
C ARG A 51 11.37 -4.48 10.50
N GLU A 52 10.67 -5.61 10.60
CA GLU A 52 11.25 -6.95 10.52
C GLU A 52 11.74 -7.27 9.09
N HIS A 53 12.82 -8.03 8.97
CA HIS A 53 13.29 -8.55 7.69
C HIS A 53 12.34 -9.62 7.16
N PHE A 54 12.27 -9.80 5.84
CA PHE A 54 11.37 -10.78 5.21
C PHE A 54 11.60 -12.21 5.68
N GLU A 55 12.83 -12.60 5.99
CA GLU A 55 13.19 -13.89 6.56
C GLU A 55 12.53 -14.11 7.93
N VAL A 56 12.54 -13.07 8.80
CA VAL A 56 11.91 -13.13 10.13
C VAL A 56 10.39 -13.24 9.98
N VAL A 57 9.79 -12.43 9.12
CA VAL A 57 8.35 -12.48 8.85
C VAL A 57 7.95 -13.85 8.29
N GLN A 58 8.75 -14.44 7.39
CA GLN A 58 8.53 -15.77 6.85
C GLN A 58 8.57 -16.82 7.97
N ALA A 59 9.58 -16.79 8.85
CA ALA A 59 9.72 -17.74 9.95
C ALA A 59 8.53 -17.68 10.92
N GLN A 60 8.02 -16.48 11.22
CA GLN A 60 6.83 -16.29 12.05
C GLN A 60 5.57 -16.88 11.37
N LEU A 61 5.41 -16.65 10.06
CA LEU A 61 4.27 -17.17 9.29
C LEU A 61 4.34 -18.67 9.09
N ALA A 62 5.53 -19.27 8.96
CA ALA A 62 5.73 -20.69 8.72
C ALA A 62 5.12 -21.59 9.81
N THR A 63 4.87 -21.05 11.01
CA THR A 63 4.15 -21.76 12.07
C THR A 63 2.67 -22.01 11.76
N ARG A 64 2.08 -21.27 10.80
CA ARG A 64 0.65 -21.31 10.48
C ARG A 64 0.35 -21.58 9.00
N VAL A 65 1.24 -21.16 8.11
CA VAL A 65 1.06 -21.29 6.67
C VAL A 65 2.38 -21.68 6.01
N ASP A 66 2.30 -22.59 5.04
CA ASP A 66 3.46 -22.94 4.20
C ASP A 66 3.69 -21.83 3.18
N ILE A 67 4.72 -21.00 3.41
CA ILE A 67 5.05 -19.85 2.58
C ILE A 67 6.56 -19.66 2.50
N SER A 68 7.08 -19.43 1.30
CA SER A 68 8.49 -19.10 1.10
C SER A 68 8.76 -17.61 1.31
N GLU A 69 10.01 -17.25 1.63
CA GLU A 69 10.43 -15.84 1.78
C GLU A 69 10.18 -15.04 0.49
N SER A 70 10.48 -15.61 -0.67
CA SER A 70 10.23 -14.96 -1.97
C SER A 70 8.75 -14.65 -2.16
N HIS A 71 7.85 -15.51 -1.68
CA HIS A 71 6.42 -15.27 -1.76
C HIS A 71 5.95 -14.22 -0.73
N VAL A 72 6.54 -14.19 0.47
CA VAL A 72 6.31 -13.10 1.45
C VAL A 72 6.68 -11.75 0.85
N ARG A 73 7.84 -11.66 0.19
CA ARG A 73 8.31 -10.46 -0.52
C ARG A 73 7.36 -10.08 -1.66
N TYR A 74 6.89 -11.04 -2.45
CA TYR A 74 5.90 -10.82 -3.50
C TYR A 74 4.59 -10.26 -2.93
N LEU A 75 4.02 -10.89 -1.88
CA LEU A 75 2.79 -10.42 -1.25
C LEU A 75 2.92 -9.00 -0.69
N TYR A 76 4.06 -8.66 -0.11
CA TYR A 76 4.31 -7.31 0.38
C TYR A 76 4.29 -6.29 -0.74
N HIS A 77 5.11 -6.47 -1.78
CA HIS A 77 5.26 -5.47 -2.84
C HIS A 77 4.07 -5.39 -3.81
N TYR A 78 3.47 -6.53 -4.15
CA TYR A 78 2.45 -6.59 -5.20
C TYR A 78 1.01 -6.77 -4.70
N GLN A 79 0.82 -6.99 -3.41
CA GLN A 79 -0.51 -7.07 -2.81
C GLN A 79 -0.71 -6.03 -1.70
N TYR A 80 0.14 -6.04 -0.67
CA TYR A 80 -0.03 -5.15 0.47
C TYR A 80 0.14 -3.67 0.12
N LEU A 81 1.25 -3.28 -0.50
CA LEU A 81 1.50 -1.88 -0.83
C LEU A 81 0.44 -1.29 -1.77
N PRO A 82 -0.01 -1.97 -2.84
CA PRO A 82 -1.13 -1.50 -3.65
C PRO A 82 -2.45 -1.38 -2.89
N LEU A 83 -2.76 -2.33 -1.98
CA LEU A 83 -3.96 -2.25 -1.14
C LEU A 83 -3.94 -1.02 -0.22
N ILE A 84 -2.82 -0.73 0.41
CA ILE A 84 -2.66 0.48 1.25
C ILE A 84 -2.80 1.74 0.40
N ALA A 85 -2.16 1.80 -0.77
CA ALA A 85 -2.28 2.94 -1.67
C ALA A 85 -3.73 3.17 -2.16
N CYS A 86 -4.47 2.10 -2.44
CA CYS A 86 -5.89 2.19 -2.77
C CYS A 86 -6.71 2.66 -1.57
N HIS A 87 -6.44 2.13 -0.37
CA HIS A 87 -7.13 2.51 0.85
C HIS A 87 -6.96 4.01 1.15
N GLU A 88 -5.73 4.50 1.07
CA GLU A 88 -5.44 5.93 1.29
C GLU A 88 -6.20 6.83 0.29
N ARG A 89 -6.32 6.41 -0.97
CA ARG A 89 -7.07 7.17 -2.00
C ARG A 89 -8.58 7.17 -1.78
N THR A 90 -9.15 6.09 -1.25
CA THR A 90 -10.61 5.96 -1.10
C THR A 90 -11.14 6.58 0.18
N HIS A 91 -10.31 6.75 1.20
CA HIS A 91 -10.71 7.28 2.51
C HIS A 91 -10.37 8.77 2.66
N LEU A 92 -10.87 9.60 1.72
CA LEU A 92 -10.68 11.05 1.74
C LEU A 92 -11.64 11.79 2.69
N ASP A 93 -12.71 11.14 3.18
CA ASP A 93 -13.74 11.81 3.97
C ASP A 93 -13.20 12.29 5.33
N GLU A 94 -12.33 11.52 5.97
CA GLU A 94 -11.67 11.93 7.20
C GLU A 94 -10.75 13.15 6.95
N LEU A 95 -9.96 13.10 5.87
CA LEU A 95 -9.11 14.21 5.47
C LEU A 95 -9.92 15.49 5.23
N LYS A 96 -11.05 15.38 4.51
CA LYS A 96 -11.95 16.50 4.25
C LYS A 96 -12.55 17.05 5.54
N ARG A 97 -12.96 16.18 6.45
CA ARG A 97 -13.52 16.59 7.76
C ARG A 97 -12.48 17.34 8.61
N VAL A 98 -11.25 16.81 8.72
CA VAL A 98 -10.16 17.45 9.46
C VAL A 98 -9.76 18.75 8.78
N GLY A 99 -9.51 18.73 7.46
CA GLY A 99 -9.12 19.90 6.69
C GLY A 99 -10.14 21.04 6.73
N ALA A 100 -11.44 20.72 6.74
CA ALA A 100 -12.51 21.73 6.85
C ALA A 100 -12.58 22.36 8.25
N SER A 101 -12.19 21.65 9.32
CA SER A 101 -12.30 22.14 10.69
C SER A 101 -11.06 22.91 11.17
N THR A 102 -9.87 22.42 10.87
CA THR A 102 -8.59 22.94 11.39
C THR A 102 -7.60 23.36 10.30
N GLY A 103 -7.91 23.08 9.06
CA GLY A 103 -6.97 23.15 7.94
C GLY A 103 -5.98 21.98 7.94
N LEU A 104 -5.22 21.84 6.87
CA LEU A 104 -4.21 20.81 6.71
C LEU A 104 -2.86 21.27 7.26
N VAL A 105 -2.20 20.42 8.00
CA VAL A 105 -0.80 20.56 8.39
C VAL A 105 0.02 19.59 7.58
N LEU A 106 0.78 20.12 6.61
CA LEU A 106 1.51 19.29 5.65
C LEU A 106 2.98 19.13 6.06
N SER A 107 3.53 17.94 5.89
CA SER A 107 4.97 17.69 5.88
C SER A 107 5.41 17.38 4.46
N LEU A 108 6.45 18.06 4.01
CA LEU A 108 7.10 17.81 2.73
C LEU A 108 8.51 17.26 3.01
N ASP A 109 8.74 16.03 2.61
CA ASP A 109 10.00 15.33 2.84
C ASP A 109 10.56 14.78 1.53
N GLY A 110 11.88 14.92 1.33
CA GLY A 110 12.60 14.46 0.15
C GLY A 110 13.63 13.39 0.49
N LEU A 111 13.48 12.21 -0.08
CA LEU A 111 14.51 11.18 -0.01
C LEU A 111 15.59 11.46 -1.06
N MET A 112 16.82 11.68 -0.59
CA MET A 112 17.99 11.92 -1.45
C MET A 112 18.51 10.60 -2.02
N PRO A 113 18.39 10.35 -3.33
CA PRO A 113 19.15 9.28 -3.96
C PRO A 113 20.63 9.68 -4.12
N VAL A 114 21.44 8.74 -4.54
CA VAL A 114 22.82 8.98 -4.94
C VAL A 114 22.87 10.00 -6.07
N GLY A 115 23.78 10.97 -6.01
CA GLY A 115 23.79 12.20 -6.80
C GLY A 115 23.49 12.03 -8.30
N GLY A 116 22.68 12.94 -8.82
CA GLY A 116 22.28 13.02 -10.23
C GLY A 116 20.97 12.29 -10.59
N GLU A 117 20.35 11.57 -9.65
CA GLU A 117 19.08 10.89 -9.88
C GLU A 117 17.88 11.72 -9.39
N PRO A 118 16.66 11.44 -9.89
CA PRO A 118 15.45 12.07 -9.40
C PRO A 118 15.27 11.84 -7.91
N GLN A 119 14.79 12.85 -7.18
CA GLN A 119 14.44 12.71 -5.76
C GLN A 119 13.00 12.25 -5.61
N LEU A 120 12.77 11.32 -4.68
CA LEU A 120 11.42 10.95 -4.26
C LEU A 120 10.95 11.98 -3.23
N TRP A 121 9.88 12.70 -3.56
CA TRP A 121 9.21 13.62 -2.66
C TRP A 121 7.90 13.03 -2.15
N VAL A 122 7.63 13.25 -0.87
CA VAL A 122 6.44 12.77 -0.19
C VAL A 122 5.78 13.92 0.57
N VAL A 123 4.48 14.08 0.38
CA VAL A 123 3.66 15.01 1.15
C VAL A 123 2.74 14.22 2.06
N ARG A 124 2.82 14.47 3.36
CA ARG A 124 1.94 13.86 4.36
C ARG A 124 1.13 14.92 5.08
N GLU A 125 -0.12 14.59 5.37
CA GLU A 125 -0.92 15.36 6.31
C GLU A 125 -0.67 14.82 7.73
N LEU A 126 -0.22 15.71 8.65
CA LEU A 126 0.32 15.28 9.94
C LEU A 126 -0.75 14.93 10.98
N GLN A 127 -1.96 15.49 10.90
CA GLN A 127 -3.02 15.22 11.86
C GLN A 127 -3.65 13.85 11.64
N THR A 128 -3.83 13.45 10.39
CA THR A 128 -4.37 12.13 10.00
C THR A 128 -3.27 11.10 9.73
N GLY A 129 -2.01 11.52 9.61
CA GLY A 129 -0.87 10.69 9.25
C GLY A 129 -0.90 10.19 7.78
N ARG A 130 -1.76 10.75 6.93
CA ARG A 130 -1.96 10.29 5.55
C ARG A 130 -0.93 10.84 4.59
N THR A 131 -0.48 9.99 3.69
CA THR A 131 0.31 10.41 2.53
C THR A 131 -0.65 10.93 1.46
N LEU A 132 -0.55 12.22 1.15
CA LEU A 132 -1.39 12.86 0.14
C LEU A 132 -0.83 12.70 -1.26
N ARG A 133 0.49 12.75 -1.38
CA ARG A 133 1.19 12.61 -2.65
C ARG A 133 2.61 12.08 -2.46
N SER A 134 3.06 11.30 -3.42
CA SER A 134 4.46 10.95 -3.59
C SER A 134 4.81 10.95 -5.08
N GLY A 135 6.04 11.27 -5.41
CA GLY A 135 6.50 11.29 -6.80
C GLY A 135 7.98 11.63 -6.91
N TRP A 136 8.55 11.24 -8.05
CA TRP A 136 9.93 11.49 -8.39
C TRP A 136 10.04 12.84 -9.10
N LEU A 137 10.84 13.77 -8.56
CA LEU A 137 11.14 15.05 -9.19
C LEU A 137 12.58 15.05 -9.73
N LEU A 138 12.69 15.28 -11.03
CA LEU A 138 13.99 15.46 -11.71
C LEU A 138 14.62 16.81 -11.38
N ARG A 139 13.78 17.83 -11.16
CA ARG A 139 14.17 19.20 -10.82
C ARG A 139 13.53 19.61 -9.51
N GLN A 140 14.24 20.44 -8.75
CA GLN A 140 13.80 20.98 -7.46
C GLN A 140 13.63 22.50 -7.57
N ASP A 141 13.08 22.95 -8.68
CA ASP A 141 12.72 24.34 -8.88
C ASP A 141 11.26 24.62 -8.47
N GLU A 142 10.93 25.89 -8.36
CA GLU A 142 9.60 26.35 -7.96
C GLU A 142 8.49 25.76 -8.86
N THR A 143 8.72 25.74 -10.18
CA THR A 143 7.75 25.22 -11.14
C THR A 143 7.44 23.75 -10.89
N ALA A 144 8.47 22.91 -10.69
CA ALA A 144 8.30 21.50 -10.41
C ALA A 144 7.54 21.25 -9.11
N PHE A 145 7.80 22.03 -8.06
CA PHE A 145 7.05 21.92 -6.81
C PHE A 145 5.61 22.43 -6.92
N VAL A 146 5.37 23.52 -7.66
CA VAL A 146 3.99 23.98 -7.92
C VAL A 146 3.19 22.88 -8.62
N GLU A 147 3.70 22.29 -9.70
CA GLU A 147 3.06 21.18 -10.40
C GLU A 147 2.87 19.95 -9.50
N PHE A 148 3.87 19.66 -8.67
CA PHE A 148 3.81 18.53 -7.75
C PHE A 148 2.76 18.74 -6.66
N LEU A 149 2.57 19.94 -6.14
CA LEU A 149 1.62 20.25 -5.07
C LEU A 149 0.22 20.60 -5.58
N GLN A 150 0.06 20.89 -6.88
CA GLN A 150 -1.22 21.32 -7.46
C GLN A 150 -2.40 20.38 -7.13
N PRO A 151 -2.28 19.04 -7.22
CA PRO A 151 -3.39 18.15 -6.88
C PRO A 151 -3.82 18.20 -5.40
N ILE A 152 -2.94 18.66 -4.51
CA ILE A 152 -3.29 18.90 -3.10
C ILE A 152 -4.05 20.21 -2.97
N ALA A 153 -3.60 21.25 -3.68
CA ALA A 153 -4.31 22.53 -3.75
C ALA A 153 -5.72 22.36 -4.34
N ASP A 154 -5.89 21.51 -5.35
CA ASP A 154 -7.16 21.21 -6.01
C ASP A 154 -8.19 20.51 -5.08
N LEU A 155 -7.77 20.00 -3.91
CA LEU A 155 -8.70 19.54 -2.88
C LEU A 155 -9.54 20.67 -2.29
N GLY A 156 -9.13 21.92 -2.47
CA GLY A 156 -9.85 23.11 -1.98
C GLY A 156 -9.89 23.20 -0.46
N LEU A 157 -8.99 22.51 0.25
CA LEU A 157 -8.90 22.57 1.71
C LEU A 157 -7.85 23.59 2.13
N PRO A 158 -8.10 24.38 3.20
CA PRO A 158 -7.12 25.35 3.69
C PRO A 158 -5.87 24.62 4.21
N VAL A 159 -4.70 25.13 3.86
CA VAL A 159 -3.42 24.68 4.41
C VAL A 159 -2.99 25.66 5.49
N THR A 160 -2.89 25.18 6.73
CA THR A 160 -2.57 26.00 7.90
C THR A 160 -1.05 26.10 8.12
N ALA A 161 -0.33 25.02 7.83
CA ALA A 161 1.11 24.99 7.97
C ALA A 161 1.74 24.00 6.97
N LEU A 162 2.97 24.31 6.56
CA LEU A 162 3.85 23.43 5.81
C LEU A 162 5.17 23.29 6.59
N VAL A 163 5.54 22.06 6.88
CA VAL A 163 6.80 21.69 7.53
C VAL A 163 7.68 20.98 6.52
N SER A 164 8.91 21.44 6.35
CA SER A 164 9.91 20.76 5.54
C SER A 164 11.21 20.65 6.31
N ASP A 165 11.92 19.56 6.12
CA ASP A 165 13.30 19.43 6.57
C ASP A 165 14.21 20.27 5.66
N LYS A 166 15.19 20.95 6.26
CA LYS A 166 16.12 21.83 5.52
C LYS A 166 17.33 21.06 5.06
#